data_b2a18c694e0cbf6ef793e9a3dcadc2d5
#
_entry.id   b2a18c694e0cbf6ef793e9a3dcadc2d5
#
_cell.length_a   1.000
_cell.length_b   1.000
_cell.length_c   1.000
_cell.angle_alpha   90.00
_cell.angle_beta   90.00
_cell.angle_gamma   90.00
#
_symmetry.space_group_name_H-M   'P 1'
#
loop_
_entity.id
_entity.type
_entity.pdbx_description
1 polymer ?
#
loop_
_entity_poly.entity_id
_entity_poly.type
_entity_poly.pdbx_seq_one_letter_code
_entity_poly.pdbx_strand_id
1 'polypeptide(L)'
;MSESLLKVENIDVSVEEKQILKGINLEIKKGETHVLMGPHGAGKSTLGYALMGSPKYETTNGTITFKGKDITEDSADERAKEGMFLSFQEPLEVPGLSLESFIRSALEQQTGERIRLWDFRKKLKAAMDILQMDPSYAQRSLNVGFSGGEKKKTEILQMLMFRPDLAILDETDSGLDVDAVRLVSEGVKAYQQEQEGALLIITHSTQILKPLHIDYTHVIVDGKIVATGDGSLVDKINREGYETFLKEFKGE
;
A
#
# COMPACT_ATOMS: atom_id res chain seq x y z
N MET A 1 7.69 -7.18 -23.20
CA MET A 1 6.77 -7.64 -22.15
C MET A 1 7.29 -7.09 -20.84
N SER A 2 6.46 -6.40 -20.01
CA SER A 2 6.91 -5.91 -18.72
C SER A 2 7.17 -7.09 -17.79
N GLU A 3 8.23 -6.98 -16.99
CA GLU A 3 8.69 -8.05 -16.10
C GLU A 3 7.78 -8.16 -14.88
N SER A 4 7.48 -9.41 -14.45
CA SER A 4 6.74 -9.67 -13.22
C SER A 4 7.51 -9.12 -12.01
N LEU A 5 6.86 -8.27 -11.21
CA LEU A 5 7.42 -7.72 -9.98
C LEU A 5 7.03 -8.57 -8.77
N LEU A 6 5.73 -8.79 -8.57
CA LEU A 6 5.16 -9.63 -7.52
C LEU A 6 4.34 -10.75 -8.15
N LYS A 7 4.59 -11.97 -7.73
CA LYS A 7 3.79 -13.13 -8.11
C LYS A 7 3.36 -13.91 -6.87
N VAL A 8 2.07 -14.02 -6.69
CA VAL A 8 1.42 -14.75 -5.59
C VAL A 8 0.74 -15.96 -6.18
N GLU A 9 1.11 -17.15 -5.73
CA GLU A 9 0.63 -18.41 -6.29
C GLU A 9 -0.02 -19.26 -5.20
N ASN A 10 -1.34 -19.36 -5.28
CA ASN A 10 -2.18 -20.23 -4.47
C ASN A 10 -1.91 -20.09 -2.95
N ILE A 11 -1.78 -18.85 -2.44
CA ILE A 11 -1.51 -18.67 -1.02
C ILE A 11 -2.77 -18.81 -0.17
N ASP A 12 -2.59 -19.54 0.94
CA ASP A 12 -3.50 -19.54 2.07
C ASP A 12 -2.86 -18.76 3.21
N VAL A 13 -3.66 -17.95 3.90
CA VAL A 13 -3.19 -17.17 5.05
C VAL A 13 -4.09 -17.38 6.25
N SER A 14 -3.49 -17.64 7.40
CA SER A 14 -4.16 -17.81 8.67
C SER A 14 -3.76 -16.75 9.69
N VAL A 15 -4.69 -16.41 10.56
CA VAL A 15 -4.50 -15.54 11.73
C VAL A 15 -5.06 -16.27 12.93
N GLU A 16 -4.22 -16.52 13.96
CA GLU A 16 -4.64 -17.25 15.16
C GLU A 16 -5.37 -18.57 14.82
N GLU A 17 -4.74 -19.39 13.98
CA GLU A 17 -5.27 -20.69 13.49
C GLU A 17 -6.52 -20.60 12.59
N LYS A 18 -7.07 -19.43 12.39
CA LYS A 18 -8.22 -19.22 11.50
C LYS A 18 -7.75 -18.86 10.09
N GLN A 19 -8.09 -19.70 9.12
CA GLN A 19 -7.82 -19.40 7.70
C GLN A 19 -8.69 -18.23 7.23
N ILE A 20 -8.04 -17.16 6.77
CA ILE A 20 -8.67 -15.95 6.26
C ILE A 20 -8.60 -15.89 4.74
N LEU A 21 -7.43 -16.16 4.15
CA LEU A 21 -7.25 -16.19 2.69
C LEU A 21 -7.13 -17.62 2.20
N LYS A 22 -7.68 -17.87 1.02
CA LYS A 22 -7.86 -19.22 0.46
C LYS A 22 -7.52 -19.22 -1.02
N GLY A 23 -6.34 -19.76 -1.37
CA GLY A 23 -5.93 -19.94 -2.75
C GLY A 23 -5.82 -18.63 -3.54
N ILE A 24 -5.21 -17.61 -2.96
CA ILE A 24 -5.03 -16.30 -3.62
C ILE A 24 -3.98 -16.43 -4.71
N ASN A 25 -4.34 -15.97 -5.90
CA ASN A 25 -3.43 -15.79 -7.04
C ASN A 25 -3.47 -14.33 -7.45
N LEU A 26 -2.30 -13.70 -7.58
CA LEU A 26 -2.15 -12.29 -7.95
C LEU A 26 -0.79 -12.10 -8.61
N GLU A 27 -0.75 -11.40 -9.73
CA GLU A 27 0.49 -10.98 -10.36
C GLU A 27 0.46 -9.47 -10.61
N ILE A 28 1.51 -8.76 -10.18
CA ILE A 28 1.70 -7.34 -10.42
C ILE A 28 3.02 -7.18 -11.17
N LYS A 29 2.97 -6.51 -12.32
CA LYS A 29 4.16 -6.17 -13.10
C LYS A 29 4.72 -4.81 -12.69
N LYS A 30 5.97 -4.53 -13.07
CA LYS A 30 6.60 -3.23 -12.81
C LYS A 30 5.74 -2.08 -13.33
N GLY A 31 5.51 -1.07 -12.48
CA GLY A 31 4.77 0.14 -12.81
C GLY A 31 3.25 -0.04 -12.91
N GLU A 32 2.70 -1.23 -12.72
CA GLU A 32 1.25 -1.44 -12.72
C GLU A 32 0.61 -0.95 -11.44
N THR A 33 -0.62 -0.45 -11.57
CA THR A 33 -1.50 -0.10 -10.45
C THR A 33 -2.68 -1.04 -10.40
N HIS A 34 -2.75 -1.80 -9.30
CA HIS A 34 -3.84 -2.71 -8.99
C HIS A 34 -4.68 -2.17 -7.85
N VAL A 35 -5.99 -2.31 -7.95
CA VAL A 35 -6.95 -1.99 -6.90
C VAL A 35 -7.55 -3.26 -6.34
N LEU A 36 -7.62 -3.37 -5.03
CA LEU A 36 -8.28 -4.48 -4.33
C LEU A 36 -9.52 -3.96 -3.61
N MET A 37 -10.67 -4.46 -4.02
CA MET A 37 -11.98 -4.13 -3.47
C MET A 37 -12.63 -5.37 -2.86
N GLY A 38 -13.59 -5.16 -1.99
CA GLY A 38 -14.36 -6.22 -1.37
C GLY A 38 -15.11 -5.74 -0.13
N PRO A 39 -16.12 -6.46 0.34
CA PRO A 39 -16.86 -6.10 1.54
C PRO A 39 -15.96 -6.11 2.79
N HIS A 40 -16.44 -5.51 3.88
CA HIS A 40 -15.74 -5.58 5.17
C HIS A 40 -15.55 -7.04 5.59
N GLY A 41 -14.36 -7.34 6.12
CA GLY A 41 -14.02 -8.69 6.56
C GLY A 41 -13.68 -9.69 5.45
N ALA A 42 -13.61 -9.24 4.19
CA ALA A 42 -13.29 -10.13 3.06
C ALA A 42 -11.84 -10.62 3.00
N GLY A 43 -10.92 -10.00 3.78
CA GLY A 43 -9.51 -10.37 3.81
C GLY A 43 -8.56 -9.39 3.11
N LYS A 44 -9.02 -8.19 2.74
CA LYS A 44 -8.19 -7.20 2.01
C LYS A 44 -6.93 -6.81 2.77
N SER A 45 -7.07 -6.30 3.99
CA SER A 45 -5.93 -5.92 4.84
C SER A 45 -5.06 -7.13 5.20
N THR A 46 -5.67 -8.31 5.38
CA THR A 46 -4.95 -9.56 5.60
C THR A 46 -3.99 -9.85 4.45
N LEU A 47 -4.42 -9.63 3.20
CA LEU A 47 -3.54 -9.80 2.04
C LEU A 47 -2.35 -8.82 2.10
N GLY A 48 -2.61 -7.54 2.36
CA GLY A 48 -1.55 -6.53 2.49
C GLY A 48 -0.52 -6.90 3.55
N TYR A 49 -0.96 -7.28 4.75
CA TYR A 49 -0.07 -7.69 5.83
C TYR A 49 0.68 -8.98 5.54
N ALA A 50 0.03 -9.97 4.93
CA ALA A 50 0.68 -11.23 4.54
C ALA A 50 1.77 -10.99 3.48
N LEU A 51 1.49 -10.16 2.48
CA LEU A 51 2.47 -9.78 1.44
C LEU A 51 3.67 -9.06 2.05
N MET A 52 3.46 -8.24 3.09
CA MET A 52 4.56 -7.57 3.79
C MET A 52 5.29 -8.45 4.81
N GLY A 53 4.82 -9.66 5.06
CA GLY A 53 5.49 -10.59 5.98
C GLY A 53 5.26 -10.28 7.46
N SER A 54 4.12 -9.68 7.79
CA SER A 54 3.75 -9.44 9.19
C SER A 54 3.58 -10.76 9.95
N PRO A 55 4.26 -10.96 11.10
CA PRO A 55 4.32 -12.26 11.79
C PRO A 55 2.96 -12.81 12.24
N LYS A 56 1.97 -11.94 12.41
CA LYS A 56 0.61 -12.34 12.81
C LYS A 56 -0.15 -13.05 11.67
N TYR A 57 0.28 -12.85 10.42
CA TYR A 57 -0.40 -13.30 9.20
C TYR A 57 0.42 -14.40 8.55
N GLU A 58 0.18 -15.64 8.95
CA GLU A 58 0.97 -16.81 8.55
C GLU A 58 0.52 -17.29 7.16
N THR A 59 1.46 -17.37 6.22
CA THR A 59 1.25 -18.04 4.94
C THR A 59 1.42 -19.55 5.13
N THR A 60 0.31 -20.29 5.08
CA THR A 60 0.27 -21.72 5.38
C THR A 60 0.38 -22.60 4.14
N ASN A 61 0.20 -22.03 2.95
CA ASN A 61 0.33 -22.71 1.67
C ASN A 61 0.67 -21.73 0.56
N GLY A 62 1.24 -22.22 -0.54
CA GLY A 62 1.58 -21.44 -1.72
C GLY A 62 2.89 -20.70 -1.62
N THR A 63 3.15 -19.81 -2.58
CA THR A 63 4.41 -19.07 -2.70
C THR A 63 4.19 -17.60 -3.05
N ILE A 64 5.07 -16.75 -2.52
CA ILE A 64 5.16 -15.32 -2.84
C ILE A 64 6.54 -15.08 -3.43
N THR A 65 6.57 -14.62 -4.68
CA THR A 65 7.81 -14.29 -5.40
C THR A 65 7.86 -12.79 -5.66
N PHE A 66 8.98 -12.15 -5.33
CA PHE A 66 9.23 -10.73 -5.57
C PHE A 66 10.56 -10.54 -6.29
N LYS A 67 10.55 -9.84 -7.43
CA LYS A 67 11.73 -9.68 -8.30
C LYS A 67 12.40 -11.01 -8.66
N GLY A 68 11.61 -12.05 -8.88
CA GLY A 68 12.09 -13.39 -9.21
C GLY A 68 12.64 -14.21 -8.02
N LYS A 69 12.62 -13.68 -6.81
CA LYS A 69 13.07 -14.35 -5.58
C LYS A 69 11.86 -14.82 -4.78
N ASP A 70 11.89 -16.05 -4.28
CA ASP A 70 10.91 -16.54 -3.31
C ASP A 70 11.14 -15.84 -1.96
N ILE A 71 10.13 -15.08 -1.52
CA ILE A 71 10.14 -14.32 -0.27
C ILE A 71 9.14 -14.85 0.75
N THR A 72 8.56 -16.02 0.50
CA THR A 72 7.46 -16.56 1.33
C THR A 72 7.82 -16.62 2.81
N GLU A 73 9.05 -16.98 3.14
CA GLU A 73 9.56 -17.06 4.52
C GLU A 73 10.34 -15.81 4.97
N ASP A 74 10.54 -14.82 4.09
CA ASP A 74 11.28 -13.61 4.43
C ASP A 74 10.50 -12.75 5.44
N SER A 75 11.20 -12.15 6.39
CA SER A 75 10.64 -11.21 7.36
C SER A 75 10.23 -9.87 6.74
N ALA A 76 9.46 -9.07 7.48
CA ALA A 76 8.99 -7.77 6.99
C ALA A 76 10.15 -6.80 6.68
N ASP A 77 11.20 -6.80 7.49
CA ASP A 77 12.38 -5.97 7.26
C ASP A 77 13.18 -6.42 6.03
N GLU A 78 13.28 -7.72 5.77
CA GLU A 78 13.89 -8.26 4.56
C GLU A 78 13.09 -7.84 3.33
N ARG A 79 11.77 -7.96 3.35
CA ARG A 79 10.90 -7.52 2.24
C ARG A 79 10.95 -6.01 2.02
N ALA A 80 11.02 -5.22 3.08
CA ALA A 80 11.22 -3.77 2.98
C ALA A 80 12.55 -3.41 2.30
N LYS A 81 13.63 -4.09 2.64
CA LYS A 81 14.95 -3.92 1.98
C LYS A 81 14.95 -4.31 0.51
N GLU A 82 14.13 -5.29 0.12
CA GLU A 82 13.92 -5.68 -1.28
C GLU A 82 13.12 -4.66 -2.09
N GLY A 83 12.48 -3.69 -1.45
CA GLY A 83 11.74 -2.62 -2.11
C GLY A 83 10.21 -2.69 -1.97
N MET A 84 9.70 -3.37 -0.95
CA MET A 84 8.28 -3.36 -0.61
C MET A 84 7.96 -2.33 0.48
N PHE A 85 6.78 -1.74 0.39
CA PHE A 85 6.26 -0.77 1.36
C PHE A 85 4.79 -1.06 1.66
N LEU A 86 4.40 -0.94 2.92
CA LEU A 86 3.01 -1.02 3.36
C LEU A 86 2.64 0.25 4.15
N SER A 87 1.58 0.94 3.74
CA SER A 87 0.93 1.93 4.59
C SER A 87 -0.03 1.24 5.55
N PHE A 88 0.01 1.63 6.82
CA PHE A 88 -0.85 1.03 7.84
C PHE A 88 -2.22 1.73 7.89
N GLN A 89 -3.25 0.98 8.19
CA GLN A 89 -4.57 1.54 8.46
C GLN A 89 -4.52 2.51 9.66
N GLU A 90 -3.78 2.14 10.71
CA GLU A 90 -3.54 2.97 11.90
C GLU A 90 -2.04 3.14 12.14
N PRO A 91 -1.42 4.24 11.67
CA PRO A 91 0.00 4.50 11.90
C PRO A 91 0.35 4.68 13.37
N LEU A 92 1.44 4.03 13.80
CA LEU A 92 1.92 4.08 15.18
C LEU A 92 2.57 5.43 15.51
N GLU A 93 2.41 5.85 16.77
CA GLU A 93 3.11 6.99 17.34
C GLU A 93 4.44 6.53 17.96
N VAL A 94 5.52 7.27 17.70
CA VAL A 94 6.85 6.97 18.26
C VAL A 94 7.40 8.23 18.95
N PRO A 95 7.13 8.38 20.26
CA PRO A 95 7.65 9.51 21.02
C PRO A 95 9.18 9.56 21.04
N GLY A 96 9.73 10.76 20.88
CA GLY A 96 11.17 10.99 20.95
C GLY A 96 11.95 10.70 19.67
N LEU A 97 11.32 10.12 18.64
CA LEU A 97 11.93 9.94 17.32
C LEU A 97 11.31 10.91 16.33
N SER A 98 12.09 11.91 15.85
CA SER A 98 11.59 12.86 14.88
C SER A 98 11.31 12.20 13.52
N LEU A 99 10.31 12.74 12.79
CA LEU A 99 9.98 12.28 11.44
C LEU A 99 11.21 12.30 10.51
N GLU A 100 11.99 13.38 10.55
CA GLU A 100 13.24 13.50 9.78
C GLU A 100 14.24 12.39 10.13
N SER A 101 14.48 12.16 11.41
CA SER A 101 15.43 11.14 11.87
C SER A 101 14.98 9.73 11.52
N PHE A 102 13.68 9.46 11.64
CA PHE A 102 13.10 8.17 11.26
C PHE A 102 13.31 7.87 9.77
N ILE A 103 12.90 8.77 8.90
CA ILE A 103 13.00 8.57 7.44
C ILE A 103 14.47 8.46 7.02
N ARG A 104 15.34 9.33 7.54
CA ARG A 104 16.77 9.28 7.21
C ARG A 104 17.43 7.98 7.64
N SER A 105 17.18 7.54 8.87
CA SER A 105 17.73 6.28 9.39
C SER A 105 17.23 5.08 8.59
N ALA A 106 15.95 5.06 8.23
CA ALA A 106 15.37 3.98 7.42
C ALA A 106 15.99 3.94 6.02
N LEU A 107 16.20 5.10 5.38
CA LEU A 107 16.88 5.19 4.08
C LEU A 107 18.34 4.71 4.16
N GLU A 108 19.07 5.11 5.20
CA GLU A 108 20.46 4.66 5.40
C GLU A 108 20.55 3.15 5.62
N GLN A 109 19.58 2.54 6.32
CA GLN A 109 19.48 1.08 6.45
C GLN A 109 19.14 0.39 5.14
N GLN A 110 18.26 0.97 4.34
CA GLN A 110 17.84 0.42 3.05
C GLN A 110 18.94 0.46 2.01
N THR A 111 19.71 1.54 1.96
CA THR A 111 20.79 1.74 0.97
C THR A 111 22.15 1.22 1.44
N GLY A 112 22.35 1.06 2.75
CA GLY A 112 23.67 0.76 3.35
C GLY A 112 24.65 1.94 3.34
N GLU A 113 24.21 3.11 2.93
CA GLU A 113 25.04 4.30 2.77
C GLU A 113 24.59 5.44 3.69
N ARG A 114 25.55 6.26 4.14
CA ARG A 114 25.22 7.50 4.87
C ARG A 114 24.74 8.56 3.89
N ILE A 115 23.62 9.21 4.22
CA ILE A 115 23.01 10.27 3.42
C ILE A 115 23.43 11.63 3.98
N ARG A 116 23.97 12.50 3.12
CA ARG A 116 24.29 13.87 3.50
C ARG A 116 23.02 14.60 3.93
N LEU A 117 23.03 15.24 5.09
CA LEU A 117 21.87 15.87 5.68
C LEU A 117 21.24 16.95 4.77
N TRP A 118 22.09 17.72 4.08
CA TRP A 118 21.61 18.76 3.17
C TRP A 118 20.84 18.19 1.98
N ASP A 119 21.37 17.14 1.34
CA ASP A 119 20.75 16.46 0.20
C ASP A 119 19.42 15.81 0.63
N PHE A 120 19.43 15.18 1.81
CA PHE A 120 18.25 14.57 2.41
C PHE A 120 17.15 15.61 2.66
N ARG A 121 17.49 16.73 3.31
CA ARG A 121 16.52 17.81 3.62
C ARG A 121 15.93 18.44 2.37
N LYS A 122 16.71 18.57 1.31
CA LYS A 122 16.22 19.05 0.02
C LYS A 122 15.17 18.13 -0.56
N LYS A 123 15.39 16.82 -0.55
CA LYS A 123 14.43 15.81 -1.01
C LYS A 123 13.19 15.76 -0.12
N LEU A 124 13.39 15.80 1.20
CA LEU A 124 12.30 15.81 2.16
C LEU A 124 11.38 17.02 1.96
N LYS A 125 11.96 18.21 1.79
CA LYS A 125 11.21 19.43 1.52
C LYS A 125 10.38 19.31 0.25
N ALA A 126 10.95 18.81 -0.84
CA ALA A 126 10.24 18.63 -2.10
C ALA A 126 9.05 17.66 -1.96
N ALA A 127 9.22 16.55 -1.24
CA ALA A 127 8.14 15.62 -0.97
C ALA A 127 7.07 16.20 -0.04
N MET A 128 7.45 16.95 0.99
CA MET A 128 6.52 17.66 1.88
C MET A 128 5.71 18.72 1.14
N ASP A 129 6.32 19.44 0.18
CA ASP A 129 5.63 20.43 -0.63
C ASP A 129 4.50 19.81 -1.48
N ILE A 130 4.70 18.62 -2.05
CA ILE A 130 3.65 17.88 -2.79
C ILE A 130 2.42 17.65 -1.89
N LEU A 131 2.64 17.30 -0.63
CA LEU A 131 1.60 17.01 0.36
C LEU A 131 1.11 18.26 1.12
N GLN A 132 1.65 19.43 0.79
CA GLN A 132 1.38 20.68 1.52
C GLN A 132 1.53 20.53 3.04
N MET A 133 2.59 19.84 3.46
CA MET A 133 2.92 19.66 4.87
C MET A 133 3.76 20.83 5.38
N ASP A 134 3.44 21.32 6.57
CA ASP A 134 4.26 22.33 7.24
C ASP A 134 5.66 21.76 7.53
N PRO A 135 6.74 22.47 7.15
CA PRO A 135 8.12 21.99 7.38
C PRO A 135 8.44 21.66 8.84
N SER A 136 7.75 22.27 9.81
CA SER A 136 7.94 22.01 11.25
C SER A 136 7.64 20.55 11.63
N TYR A 137 6.81 19.84 10.87
CA TYR A 137 6.53 18.43 11.12
C TYR A 137 7.77 17.54 11.03
N ALA A 138 8.77 17.91 10.26
CA ALA A 138 10.03 17.17 10.15
C ALA A 138 10.74 16.99 11.51
N GLN A 139 10.60 17.96 12.42
CA GLN A 139 11.23 17.94 13.73
C GLN A 139 10.34 17.39 14.85
N ARG A 140 9.08 17.12 14.57
CA ARG A 140 8.13 16.54 15.53
C ARG A 140 8.31 15.03 15.64
N SER A 141 8.02 14.48 16.80
CA SER A 141 7.98 13.02 17.01
C SER A 141 6.98 12.37 16.06
N LEU A 142 7.38 11.26 15.46
CA LEU A 142 6.62 10.52 14.44
C LEU A 142 5.19 10.25 14.91
N ASN A 143 4.22 10.83 14.21
CA ASN A 143 2.78 10.70 14.41
C ASN A 143 2.23 11.17 15.77
N VAL A 144 3.07 11.63 16.70
CA VAL A 144 2.62 12.05 18.03
C VAL A 144 1.83 13.36 17.95
N GLY A 145 0.54 13.28 18.31
CA GLY A 145 -0.37 14.40 18.25
C GLY A 145 -0.71 14.88 16.83
N PHE A 146 -0.47 14.04 15.82
CA PHE A 146 -0.91 14.31 14.46
C PHE A 146 -2.40 13.99 14.31
N SER A 147 -3.11 14.78 13.53
CA SER A 147 -4.47 14.43 13.08
C SER A 147 -4.45 13.19 12.17
N GLY A 148 -5.60 12.60 11.92
CA GLY A 148 -5.72 11.47 11.00
C GLY A 148 -5.17 11.80 9.61
N GLY A 149 -5.50 12.96 9.07
CA GLY A 149 -4.98 13.43 7.78
C GLY A 149 -3.47 13.64 7.78
N GLU A 150 -2.91 14.20 8.84
CA GLU A 150 -1.47 14.38 8.98
C GLU A 150 -0.72 13.05 9.09
N LYS A 151 -1.27 12.07 9.82
CA LYS A 151 -0.71 10.71 9.88
C LYS A 151 -0.69 10.06 8.51
N LYS A 152 -1.76 10.17 7.73
CA LYS A 152 -1.83 9.61 6.38
C LYS A 152 -0.89 10.31 5.40
N LYS A 153 -0.82 11.65 5.45
CA LYS A 153 0.20 12.39 4.68
C LYS A 153 1.62 11.95 5.04
N THR A 154 1.89 11.72 6.32
CA THR A 154 3.21 11.26 6.80
C THR A 154 3.55 9.88 6.24
N GLU A 155 2.60 8.97 6.08
CA GLU A 155 2.84 7.68 5.42
C GLU A 155 3.13 7.83 3.92
N ILE A 156 2.39 8.68 3.23
CA ILE A 156 2.66 8.95 1.81
C ILE A 156 4.01 9.65 1.64
N LEU A 157 4.38 10.56 2.54
CA LEU A 157 5.71 11.15 2.60
C LEU A 157 6.81 10.08 2.69
N GLN A 158 6.64 9.10 3.56
CA GLN A 158 7.57 7.98 3.68
C GLN A 158 7.67 7.20 2.37
N MET A 159 6.56 6.88 1.72
CA MET A 159 6.53 6.21 0.42
C MET A 159 7.30 7.02 -0.64
N LEU A 160 7.09 8.32 -0.73
CA LEU A 160 7.80 9.20 -1.68
C LEU A 160 9.31 9.24 -1.41
N MET A 161 9.72 9.21 -0.14
CA MET A 161 11.13 9.23 0.25
C MET A 161 11.82 7.88 0.06
N PHE A 162 11.18 6.79 0.41
CA PHE A 162 11.73 5.42 0.29
C PHE A 162 11.75 4.91 -1.14
N ARG A 163 10.90 5.40 -2.01
CA ARG A 163 10.79 5.01 -3.42
C ARG A 163 10.74 3.48 -3.60
N PRO A 164 9.81 2.79 -2.94
CA PRO A 164 9.73 1.34 -3.07
C PRO A 164 9.41 0.94 -4.51
N ASP A 165 9.74 -0.30 -4.88
CA ASP A 165 9.32 -0.86 -6.17
C ASP A 165 7.82 -1.22 -6.18
N LEU A 166 7.30 -1.65 -5.02
CA LEU A 166 5.89 -1.91 -4.78
C LEU A 166 5.42 -1.23 -3.49
N ALA A 167 4.40 -0.39 -3.59
CA ALA A 167 3.70 0.17 -2.44
C ALA A 167 2.31 -0.45 -2.29
N ILE A 168 2.02 -0.97 -1.10
CA ILE A 168 0.71 -1.47 -0.70
C ILE A 168 0.07 -0.41 0.18
N LEU A 169 -1.07 0.13 -0.26
CA LEU A 169 -1.79 1.20 0.43
C LEU A 169 -3.11 0.65 0.98
N ASP A 170 -3.21 0.55 2.32
CA ASP A 170 -4.38 0.00 2.99
C ASP A 170 -5.26 1.12 3.55
N GLU A 171 -6.38 1.38 2.87
CA GLU A 171 -7.39 2.38 3.24
C GLU A 171 -6.81 3.76 3.62
N THR A 172 -5.85 4.25 2.83
CA THR A 172 -5.11 5.49 3.09
C THR A 172 -5.97 6.75 3.05
N ASP A 173 -7.16 6.65 2.51
CA ASP A 173 -8.17 7.72 2.39
C ASP A 173 -9.30 7.59 3.43
N SER A 174 -9.32 6.54 4.23
CA SER A 174 -10.36 6.31 5.22
C SER A 174 -10.34 7.37 6.34
N GLY A 175 -11.53 7.95 6.63
CA GLY A 175 -11.69 8.91 7.71
C GLY A 175 -11.11 10.31 7.43
N LEU A 176 -10.71 10.59 6.19
CA LEU A 176 -10.16 11.88 5.78
C LEU A 176 -11.25 12.80 5.22
N ASP A 177 -11.08 14.10 5.42
CA ASP A 177 -11.86 15.11 4.70
C ASP A 177 -11.43 15.21 3.22
N VAL A 178 -12.22 15.93 2.42
CA VAL A 178 -12.03 16.05 0.97
C VAL A 178 -10.67 16.65 0.62
N ASP A 179 -10.19 17.62 1.38
CA ASP A 179 -8.91 18.28 1.11
C ASP A 179 -7.74 17.36 1.44
N ALA A 180 -7.80 16.63 2.55
CA ALA A 180 -6.79 15.64 2.91
C ALA A 180 -6.72 14.49 1.90
N VAL A 181 -7.87 13.95 1.45
CA VAL A 181 -7.92 12.92 0.39
C VAL A 181 -7.26 13.44 -0.89
N ARG A 182 -7.55 14.68 -1.28
CA ARG A 182 -6.94 15.28 -2.48
C ARG A 182 -5.42 15.33 -2.38
N LEU A 183 -4.87 15.77 -1.25
CA LEU A 183 -3.42 15.86 -1.06
C LEU A 183 -2.74 14.49 -0.99
N VAL A 184 -3.34 13.53 -0.31
CA VAL A 184 -2.88 12.13 -0.29
C VAL A 184 -2.87 11.58 -1.72
N SER A 185 -3.93 11.81 -2.48
CA SER A 185 -4.06 11.40 -3.88
C SER A 185 -2.97 12.01 -4.78
N GLU A 186 -2.64 13.29 -4.62
CA GLU A 186 -1.54 13.93 -5.34
C GLU A 186 -0.17 13.28 -5.02
N GLY A 187 0.06 12.90 -3.77
CA GLY A 187 1.26 12.16 -3.38
C GLY A 187 1.34 10.78 -4.04
N VAL A 188 0.23 10.04 -4.08
CA VAL A 188 0.16 8.72 -4.74
C VAL A 188 0.37 8.88 -6.25
N LYS A 189 -0.22 9.91 -6.86
CA LYS A 189 -0.01 10.26 -8.28
C LYS A 189 1.46 10.55 -8.58
N ALA A 190 2.14 11.33 -7.74
CA ALA A 190 3.56 11.60 -7.90
C ALA A 190 4.39 10.31 -7.85
N TYR A 191 4.10 9.41 -6.93
CA TYR A 191 4.73 8.09 -6.88
C TYR A 191 4.49 7.28 -8.15
N GLN A 192 3.26 7.19 -8.62
CA GLN A 192 2.90 6.44 -9.83
C GLN A 192 3.58 7.01 -11.08
N GLN A 193 3.47 8.33 -11.30
CA GLN A 193 3.83 8.96 -12.57
C GLN A 193 5.29 9.42 -12.63
N GLU A 194 5.85 9.89 -11.52
CA GLU A 194 7.21 10.44 -11.48
C GLU A 194 8.24 9.41 -11.04
N GLN A 195 7.84 8.47 -10.19
CA GLN A 195 8.73 7.40 -9.69
C GLN A 195 8.51 6.05 -10.39
N GLU A 196 7.49 5.94 -11.24
CA GLU A 196 7.15 4.72 -11.98
C GLU A 196 6.94 3.50 -11.07
N GLY A 197 6.48 3.74 -9.83
CA GLY A 197 6.26 2.70 -8.83
C GLY A 197 5.00 1.87 -9.08
N ALA A 198 5.06 0.58 -8.74
CA ALA A 198 3.89 -0.29 -8.74
C ALA A 198 3.06 -0.10 -7.48
N LEU A 199 1.73 -0.22 -7.60
CA LEU A 199 0.77 0.01 -6.52
C LEU A 199 -0.20 -1.16 -6.37
N LEU A 200 -0.46 -1.53 -5.13
CA LEU A 200 -1.63 -2.30 -4.73
C LEU A 200 -2.45 -1.45 -3.75
N ILE A 201 -3.58 -0.92 -4.21
CA ILE A 201 -4.40 0.01 -3.43
C ILE A 201 -5.64 -0.72 -2.92
N ILE A 202 -5.78 -0.81 -1.61
CA ILE A 202 -6.97 -1.32 -0.92
C ILE A 202 -7.81 -0.12 -0.55
N THR A 203 -8.97 0.05 -1.17
CA THR A 203 -9.87 1.17 -0.88
C THR A 203 -11.31 0.87 -1.23
N HIS A 204 -12.21 1.58 -0.55
CA HIS A 204 -13.64 1.67 -0.87
C HIS A 204 -14.00 2.97 -1.58
N SER A 205 -13.06 3.91 -1.68
CA SER A 205 -13.30 5.25 -2.20
C SER A 205 -12.77 5.41 -3.62
N THR A 206 -13.58 6.02 -4.48
CA THR A 206 -13.14 6.40 -5.82
C THR A 206 -12.28 7.67 -5.83
N GLN A 207 -12.33 8.47 -4.78
CA GLN A 207 -11.70 9.79 -4.79
C GLN A 207 -10.17 9.71 -4.87
N ILE A 208 -9.55 8.79 -4.09
CA ILE A 208 -8.12 8.59 -4.15
C ILE A 208 -7.66 8.06 -5.51
N LEU A 209 -8.53 7.35 -6.22
CA LEU A 209 -8.23 6.70 -7.50
C LEU A 209 -8.38 7.62 -8.70
N LYS A 210 -9.15 8.72 -8.59
CA LYS A 210 -9.48 9.60 -9.73
C LYS A 210 -8.30 10.08 -10.56
N PRO A 211 -7.16 10.53 -9.98
CA PRO A 211 -6.03 11.01 -10.77
C PRO A 211 -5.10 9.90 -11.25
N LEU A 212 -5.38 8.65 -10.87
CA LEU A 212 -4.50 7.51 -11.15
C LEU A 212 -4.94 6.75 -12.40
N HIS A 213 -3.95 6.18 -13.10
CA HIS A 213 -4.21 5.12 -14.07
C HIS A 213 -4.32 3.79 -13.32
N ILE A 214 -5.38 3.02 -13.58
CA ILE A 214 -5.61 1.71 -12.95
C ILE A 214 -5.52 0.65 -14.04
N ASP A 215 -4.59 -0.29 -13.88
CA ASP A 215 -4.41 -1.40 -14.81
C ASP A 215 -5.39 -2.54 -14.52
N TYR A 216 -5.53 -2.91 -13.24
CA TYR A 216 -6.42 -4.00 -12.82
C TYR A 216 -7.17 -3.68 -11.55
N THR A 217 -8.39 -4.21 -11.47
CA THR A 217 -9.20 -4.21 -10.25
C THR A 217 -9.56 -5.64 -9.89
N HIS A 218 -9.31 -6.01 -8.65
CA HIS A 218 -9.63 -7.32 -8.09
C HIS A 218 -10.72 -7.19 -7.04
N VAL A 219 -11.64 -8.14 -7.04
CA VAL A 219 -12.69 -8.23 -6.02
C VAL A 219 -12.44 -9.47 -5.16
N ILE A 220 -12.27 -9.24 -3.86
CA ILE A 220 -12.10 -10.31 -2.88
C ILE A 220 -13.37 -10.47 -2.05
N VAL A 221 -13.80 -11.71 -1.87
CA VAL A 221 -14.95 -12.09 -1.04
C VAL A 221 -14.62 -13.38 -0.30
N ASP A 222 -14.87 -13.42 1.00
CA ASP A 222 -14.62 -14.59 1.84
C ASP A 222 -13.22 -15.22 1.66
N GLY A 223 -12.22 -14.36 1.53
CA GLY A 223 -10.82 -14.75 1.39
C GLY A 223 -10.41 -15.25 0.00
N LYS A 224 -11.23 -15.06 -1.03
CA LYS A 224 -10.94 -15.47 -2.41
C LYS A 224 -11.08 -14.29 -3.37
N ILE A 225 -10.19 -14.18 -4.34
CA ILE A 225 -10.39 -13.28 -5.49
C ILE A 225 -11.43 -13.92 -6.40
N VAL A 226 -12.61 -13.27 -6.48
CA VAL A 226 -13.77 -13.79 -7.23
C VAL A 226 -13.91 -13.15 -8.60
N ALA A 227 -13.33 -11.97 -8.82
CA ALA A 227 -13.36 -11.28 -10.10
C ALA A 227 -12.10 -10.43 -10.28
N THR A 228 -11.69 -10.27 -11.53
CA THR A 228 -10.63 -9.35 -11.96
C THR A 228 -11.09 -8.64 -13.23
N GLY A 229 -10.91 -7.32 -13.28
CA GLY A 229 -11.23 -6.47 -14.42
C GLY A 229 -10.26 -5.30 -14.53
N ASP A 230 -10.59 -4.34 -15.38
CA ASP A 230 -9.85 -3.08 -15.50
C ASP A 230 -10.35 -2.01 -14.51
N GLY A 231 -9.92 -0.76 -14.72
CA GLY A 231 -10.31 0.37 -13.85
C GLY A 231 -11.83 0.65 -13.85
N SER A 232 -12.57 0.29 -14.90
CA SER A 232 -14.02 0.48 -14.98
C SER A 232 -14.80 -0.37 -13.97
N LEU A 233 -14.19 -1.45 -13.47
CA LEU A 233 -14.81 -2.31 -12.46
C LEU A 233 -15.00 -1.57 -11.12
N VAL A 234 -14.12 -0.63 -10.79
CA VAL A 234 -14.26 0.24 -9.61
C VAL A 234 -15.56 1.02 -9.67
N ASP A 235 -15.82 1.69 -10.81
CA ASP A 235 -17.03 2.50 -10.99
C ASP A 235 -18.29 1.63 -11.00
N LYS A 236 -18.22 0.46 -11.61
CA LYS A 236 -19.35 -0.51 -11.62
C LYS A 236 -19.72 -0.91 -10.19
N ILE A 237 -18.75 -1.34 -9.38
CA ILE A 237 -19.01 -1.76 -7.99
C ILE A 237 -19.55 -0.61 -7.14
N ASN A 238 -19.01 0.61 -7.29
CA ASN A 238 -19.48 1.76 -6.53
C ASN A 238 -20.92 2.17 -6.89
N ARG A 239 -21.32 1.99 -8.14
CA ARG A 239 -22.68 2.29 -8.61
C ARG A 239 -23.69 1.22 -8.20
N GLU A 240 -23.34 -0.04 -8.30
CA GLU A 240 -24.28 -1.17 -8.16
C GLU A 240 -24.23 -1.82 -6.77
N GLY A 241 -23.12 -1.63 -6.04
CA GLY A 241 -22.87 -2.32 -4.77
C GLY A 241 -22.38 -3.76 -4.96
N TYR A 242 -21.74 -4.29 -3.92
CA TYR A 242 -21.16 -5.65 -3.95
C TYR A 242 -22.22 -6.75 -4.14
N GLU A 243 -23.39 -6.61 -3.50
CA GLU A 243 -24.44 -7.64 -3.57
C GLU A 243 -24.96 -7.84 -4.99
N THR A 244 -25.26 -6.73 -5.68
CA THR A 244 -25.75 -6.76 -7.06
C THR A 244 -24.68 -7.31 -7.99
N PHE A 245 -23.44 -6.80 -7.86
CA PHE A 245 -22.31 -7.26 -8.65
C PHE A 245 -22.07 -8.77 -8.49
N LEU A 246 -22.10 -9.29 -7.27
CA LEU A 246 -21.86 -10.71 -7.00
C LEU A 246 -22.98 -11.61 -7.52
N LYS A 247 -24.23 -11.17 -7.52
CA LYS A 247 -25.36 -11.90 -8.14
C LYS A 247 -25.15 -12.04 -9.66
N GLU A 248 -24.85 -10.93 -10.32
CA GLU A 248 -24.56 -10.94 -11.76
C GLU A 248 -23.35 -11.84 -12.09
N PHE A 249 -22.32 -11.79 -11.28
CA PHE A 249 -21.10 -12.57 -11.47
C PHE A 249 -21.32 -14.08 -11.29
N LYS A 250 -22.24 -14.47 -10.36
CA LYS A 250 -22.62 -15.87 -10.13
C LYS A 250 -23.68 -16.38 -11.14
N GLY A 251 -24.25 -15.49 -11.95
CA GLY A 251 -25.28 -15.86 -12.93
C GLY A 251 -26.64 -16.16 -12.29
N GLU A 252 -26.92 -15.57 -11.10
CA GLU A 252 -28.21 -15.66 -10.41
C GLU A 252 -29.15 -14.49 -10.78
#